data_bdc628e5b7332062a6abe418de5b54a6
#
_entry.id   bdc628e5b7332062a6abe418de5b54a6
#
_cell.length_a   1.000
_cell.length_b   1.000
_cell.length_c   1.000
_cell.angle_alpha   90.00
_cell.angle_beta   90.00
_cell.angle_gamma   90.00
#
_symmetry.space_group_name_H-M   'P 1'
#
loop_
_entity.id
_entity.type
_entity.pdbx_description
1 polymer ?
#
loop_
_entity_poly.entity_id
_entity_poly.type
_entity_poly.pdbx_seq_one_letter_code
_entity_poly.pdbx_strand_id
1 'polypeptide(L)'
;MIEVVACSMFPLEAPQGGVPDRRLPASTHNKVVLALDLGTTTGWAMAPPDSGIVSGTVSFRPSRYDGGGMRYLRFRAWLDSIAEDVPGIAAIHFEEVRRHLSTDAAHVHGGLLAMLTAWCEERSIAYQGVPVGTIKRHITGKGNVNKAAVIEAIRARGYSPKDDNEADAIAILLWALETRGGVR
;
A
#
# COMPACT_ATOMS: atom_id res chain seq x y z
N MET A 1 -29.09 -12.08 -4.70
CA MET A 1 -28.34 -12.17 -3.44
C MET A 1 -26.90 -12.47 -3.79
N ILE A 2 -26.00 -11.50 -3.59
CA ILE A 2 -24.57 -11.71 -3.80
C ILE A 2 -24.03 -12.07 -2.41
N GLU A 3 -23.67 -13.35 -2.22
CA GLU A 3 -22.93 -13.76 -1.03
C GLU A 3 -21.56 -13.08 -1.06
N VAL A 4 -21.38 -12.11 -0.18
CA VAL A 4 -20.07 -11.57 0.16
C VAL A 4 -19.39 -12.64 1.02
N VAL A 5 -18.54 -13.44 0.38
CA VAL A 5 -17.64 -14.33 1.13
C VAL A 5 -16.70 -13.43 1.92
N ALA A 6 -16.97 -13.29 3.22
CA ALA A 6 -16.06 -12.68 4.16
C ALA A 6 -14.81 -13.58 4.25
N CYS A 7 -13.84 -13.32 3.40
CA CYS A 7 -12.52 -13.91 3.51
C CYS A 7 -11.80 -13.09 4.58
N SER A 8 -11.67 -13.65 5.79
CA SER A 8 -10.79 -13.12 6.82
C SER A 8 -9.39 -12.99 6.22
N MET A 9 -8.95 -11.77 5.96
CA MET A 9 -7.69 -11.48 5.25
C MET A 9 -6.45 -11.65 6.13
N PHE A 10 -6.60 -11.96 7.40
CA PHE A 10 -5.48 -12.13 8.31
C PHE A 10 -5.37 -13.59 8.76
N PRO A 11 -4.28 -14.31 8.37
CA PRO A 11 -3.99 -15.58 8.98
C PRO A 11 -3.66 -15.37 10.47
N LEU A 12 -4.36 -16.08 11.34
CA LEU A 12 -4.18 -16.09 12.80
C LEU A 12 -2.92 -16.82 13.27
N GLU A 13 -1.95 -17.07 12.37
CA GLU A 13 -0.69 -17.68 12.75
C GLU A 13 0.46 -16.67 12.60
N ALA A 14 1.02 -16.27 13.76
CA ALA A 14 2.24 -15.49 13.80
C ALA A 14 3.41 -16.32 13.22
N PRO A 15 4.24 -15.76 12.31
CA PRO A 15 5.44 -16.43 11.86
C PRO A 15 6.43 -16.54 13.03
N GLN A 16 6.73 -17.77 13.43
CA GLN A 16 7.82 -18.08 14.35
C GLN A 16 9.15 -17.96 13.60
N GLY A 17 9.73 -16.77 13.61
CA GLY A 17 11.04 -16.52 13.06
C GLY A 17 11.56 -15.19 13.62
N GLY A 18 12.44 -15.26 14.64
CA GLY A 18 12.99 -14.08 15.31
C GLY A 18 13.80 -13.22 14.34
N VAL A 19 13.21 -12.11 13.92
CA VAL A 19 13.91 -11.01 13.25
C VAL A 19 14.54 -10.15 14.35
N PRO A 20 15.81 -9.69 14.25
CA PRO A 20 16.41 -8.83 15.26
C PRO A 20 15.58 -7.55 15.42
N ASP A 21 15.10 -7.38 16.64
CA ASP A 21 14.29 -6.27 17.14
C ASP A 21 15.01 -4.92 16.90
N ARG A 22 14.81 -4.33 15.74
CA ARG A 22 15.09 -2.92 15.53
C ARG A 22 13.80 -2.18 15.85
N ARG A 23 13.55 -1.96 17.15
CA ARG A 23 12.45 -1.12 17.63
C ARG A 23 12.52 0.24 16.95
N LEU A 24 11.57 0.48 16.05
CA LEU A 24 11.21 1.83 15.68
C LEU A 24 10.82 2.54 16.99
N PRO A 25 11.16 3.84 17.16
CA PRO A 25 10.78 4.56 18.36
C PRO A 25 9.27 4.41 18.57
N ALA A 26 8.87 4.01 19.76
CA ALA A 26 7.48 3.79 20.14
C ALA A 26 6.64 5.00 19.74
N SER A 27 5.83 4.86 18.71
CA SER A 27 4.92 5.92 18.27
C SER A 27 3.84 6.09 19.34
N THR A 28 3.83 7.26 19.97
CA THR A 28 2.85 7.64 21.00
C THR A 28 1.45 7.90 20.43
N HIS A 29 1.18 7.52 19.19
CA HIS A 29 -0.11 7.75 18.53
C HIS A 29 -0.61 6.49 17.81
N ASN A 30 -1.82 6.12 18.17
CA ASN A 30 -2.64 5.02 17.61
C ASN A 30 -3.04 5.27 16.12
N LYS A 31 -2.14 5.81 15.31
CA LYS A 31 -2.41 6.27 13.95
C LYS A 31 -1.74 5.35 12.93
N VAL A 32 -2.54 4.67 12.13
CA VAL A 32 -2.06 3.80 11.07
C VAL A 32 -1.78 4.59 9.80
N VAL A 33 -0.64 4.33 9.17
CA VAL A 33 -0.31 4.80 7.82
C VAL A 33 -0.46 3.64 6.86
N LEU A 34 -1.25 3.84 5.79
CA LEU A 34 -1.39 2.89 4.70
C LEU A 34 -0.62 3.39 3.48
N ALA A 35 0.16 2.54 2.86
CA ALA A 35 0.88 2.81 1.61
C ALA A 35 0.36 1.93 0.48
N LEU A 36 0.20 2.50 -0.72
CA LEU A 36 -0.40 1.85 -1.89
C LEU A 36 0.44 2.07 -3.15
N ASP A 37 0.79 0.99 -3.83
CA ASP A 37 1.21 1.00 -5.24
C ASP A 37 -0.01 0.68 -6.10
N LEU A 38 -0.65 1.74 -6.65
CA LEU A 38 -1.96 1.64 -7.31
C LEU A 38 -1.87 0.99 -8.70
N GLY A 39 -2.55 -0.12 -8.87
CA GLY A 39 -2.65 -0.84 -10.14
C GLY A 39 -3.80 -1.84 -10.17
N THR A 40 -3.98 -2.56 -11.29
CA THR A 40 -4.92 -3.70 -11.36
C THR A 40 -4.56 -4.78 -10.33
N THR A 41 -3.27 -4.98 -10.08
CA THR A 41 -2.74 -5.62 -8.88
C THR A 41 -2.11 -4.51 -8.07
N THR A 42 -2.69 -4.21 -6.92
CA THR A 42 -2.25 -3.16 -6.01
C THR A 42 -1.37 -3.77 -4.93
N GLY A 43 -0.15 -3.24 -4.79
CA GLY A 43 0.67 -3.48 -3.61
C GLY A 43 0.19 -2.62 -2.45
N TRP A 44 0.20 -3.17 -1.25
CA TRP A 44 -0.17 -2.44 -0.03
C TRP A 44 0.77 -2.77 1.13
N ALA A 45 1.00 -1.80 1.99
CA ALA A 45 1.75 -1.98 3.24
C ALA A 45 1.20 -1.04 4.31
N MET A 46 1.17 -1.48 5.55
CA MET A 46 0.76 -0.67 6.70
C MET A 46 1.57 -1.01 7.95
N ALA A 47 1.63 -0.06 8.88
CA ALA A 47 2.25 -0.23 10.18
C ALA A 47 1.19 -0.02 11.27
N PRO A 48 0.47 -1.08 11.68
CA PRO A 48 -0.46 -1.01 12.81
C PRO A 48 0.30 -0.74 14.10
N PRO A 49 -0.34 -0.12 15.12
CA PRO A 49 0.25 0.07 16.44
C PRO A 49 0.67 -1.28 17.05
N ASP A 50 1.82 -1.30 17.68
CA ASP A 50 2.37 -2.47 18.39
C ASP A 50 2.58 -3.72 17.51
N SER A 51 2.43 -3.58 16.20
CA SER A 51 2.68 -4.60 15.19
C SER A 51 3.83 -4.19 14.30
N GLY A 52 4.53 -5.15 13.73
CA GLY A 52 5.47 -4.89 12.63
C GLY A 52 4.74 -4.42 11.38
N ILE A 53 5.49 -4.10 10.32
CA ILE A 53 4.90 -3.81 9.01
C ILE A 53 4.21 -5.06 8.49
N VAL A 54 2.95 -4.92 8.09
CA VAL A 54 2.18 -5.92 7.33
C VAL A 54 2.01 -5.42 5.90
N SER A 55 2.14 -6.33 4.93
CA SER A 55 2.13 -5.99 3.51
C SER A 55 1.59 -7.14 2.66
N GLY A 56 1.25 -6.85 1.42
CA GLY A 56 0.80 -7.83 0.47
C GLY A 56 0.40 -7.20 -0.86
N THR A 57 -0.26 -8.02 -1.69
CA THR A 57 -0.86 -7.59 -2.95
C THR A 57 -2.29 -8.05 -3.04
N VAL A 58 -3.12 -7.26 -3.75
CA VAL A 58 -4.52 -7.59 -4.02
C VAL A 58 -4.83 -7.30 -5.49
N SER A 59 -5.56 -8.20 -6.16
CA SER A 59 -5.94 -8.03 -7.55
C SER A 59 -7.40 -7.61 -7.70
N PHE A 60 -7.61 -6.52 -8.43
CA PHE A 60 -8.94 -6.01 -8.79
C PHE A 60 -9.30 -6.31 -10.24
N ARG A 61 -8.61 -7.28 -10.86
CA ARG A 61 -8.85 -7.65 -12.25
C ARG A 61 -10.31 -8.12 -12.43
N PRO A 62 -11.08 -7.49 -13.34
CA PRO A 62 -12.39 -8.00 -13.72
C PRO A 62 -12.26 -9.40 -14.37
N SER A 63 -13.24 -10.26 -14.15
CA SER A 63 -13.37 -11.49 -14.91
C SER A 63 -13.80 -11.18 -16.35
N ARG A 64 -13.75 -12.18 -17.24
CA ARG A 64 -14.22 -12.01 -18.62
C ARG A 64 -15.71 -11.71 -18.76
N TYR A 65 -16.46 -11.90 -17.68
CA TYR A 65 -17.91 -11.63 -17.64
C TYR A 65 -18.28 -10.32 -16.94
N ASP A 66 -17.28 -9.63 -16.38
CA ASP A 66 -17.49 -8.38 -15.66
C ASP A 66 -17.33 -7.17 -16.59
N GLY A 67 -18.07 -6.12 -16.32
CA GLY A 67 -17.74 -4.79 -16.85
C GLY A 67 -16.48 -4.21 -16.22
N GLY A 68 -15.78 -3.33 -16.95
CA GLY A 68 -14.53 -2.69 -16.48
C GLY A 68 -14.66 -1.92 -15.16
N GLY A 69 -15.88 -1.47 -14.83
CA GLY A 69 -16.19 -0.77 -13.56
C GLY A 69 -16.07 -1.65 -12.31
N MET A 70 -16.18 -2.98 -12.47
CA MET A 70 -16.07 -3.92 -11.33
C MET A 70 -14.73 -3.83 -10.60
N ARG A 71 -13.65 -3.43 -11.29
CA ARG A 71 -12.35 -3.20 -10.65
C ARG A 71 -12.41 -2.10 -9.58
N TYR A 72 -13.11 -1.02 -9.86
CA TYR A 72 -13.25 0.12 -8.94
C TYR A 72 -14.18 -0.20 -7.77
N LEU A 73 -15.23 -0.95 -8.01
CA LEU A 73 -16.12 -1.43 -6.94
C LEU A 73 -15.40 -2.39 -6.01
N ARG A 74 -14.60 -3.32 -6.54
CA ARG A 74 -13.77 -4.22 -5.72
C ARG A 74 -12.71 -3.46 -4.94
N PHE A 75 -12.06 -2.48 -5.56
CA PHE A 75 -11.09 -1.62 -4.88
C PHE A 75 -11.73 -0.87 -3.71
N ARG A 76 -12.90 -0.25 -3.93
CA ARG A 76 -13.63 0.44 -2.87
C ARG A 76 -14.03 -0.51 -1.73
N ALA A 77 -14.61 -1.66 -2.05
CA ALA A 77 -14.99 -2.65 -1.05
C ALA A 77 -13.79 -3.14 -0.23
N TRP A 78 -12.62 -3.29 -0.87
CA TRP A 78 -11.40 -3.65 -0.18
C TRP A 78 -10.90 -2.53 0.74
N LEU A 79 -10.96 -1.26 0.34
CA LEU A 79 -10.64 -0.12 1.21
C LEU A 79 -11.59 -0.06 2.42
N ASP A 80 -12.87 -0.32 2.22
CA ASP A 80 -13.86 -0.37 3.30
C ASP A 80 -13.52 -1.50 4.30
N SER A 81 -13.19 -2.70 3.79
CA SER A 81 -12.76 -3.84 4.62
C SER A 81 -11.50 -3.52 5.44
N ILE A 82 -10.48 -2.89 4.83
CA ILE A 82 -9.28 -2.49 5.60
C ILE A 82 -9.62 -1.49 6.70
N ALA A 83 -10.50 -0.53 6.44
CA ALA A 83 -10.87 0.47 7.44
C ALA A 83 -11.70 -0.12 8.59
N GLU A 84 -12.45 -1.20 8.33
CA GLU A 84 -13.16 -1.97 9.35
C GLU A 84 -12.21 -2.81 10.21
N ASP A 85 -11.26 -3.51 9.55
CA ASP A 85 -10.30 -4.39 10.22
C ASP A 85 -9.22 -3.61 10.99
N VAL A 86 -8.86 -2.42 10.50
CA VAL A 86 -7.79 -1.58 11.06
C VAL A 86 -8.31 -0.16 11.31
N PRO A 87 -9.03 0.06 12.41
CA PRO A 87 -9.51 1.39 12.75
C PRO A 87 -8.35 2.36 13.02
N GLY A 88 -8.54 3.63 12.63
CA GLY A 88 -7.56 4.69 12.90
C GLY A 88 -6.54 4.92 11.78
N ILE A 89 -6.85 4.57 10.54
CA ILE A 89 -6.06 5.02 9.38
C ILE A 89 -6.04 6.55 9.36
N ALA A 90 -4.86 7.11 9.57
CA ALA A 90 -4.68 8.57 9.68
C ALA A 90 -4.19 9.19 8.38
N ALA A 91 -3.45 8.43 7.57
CA ALA A 91 -2.94 8.90 6.30
C ALA A 91 -2.76 7.75 5.30
N ILE A 92 -2.93 8.07 4.02
CA ILE A 92 -2.62 7.17 2.91
C ILE A 92 -1.58 7.81 2.02
N HIS A 93 -0.50 7.06 1.74
CA HIS A 93 0.52 7.45 0.77
C HIS A 93 0.46 6.52 -0.44
N PHE A 94 0.62 7.09 -1.64
CA PHE A 94 0.63 6.30 -2.87
C PHE A 94 1.69 6.80 -3.84
N GLU A 95 2.10 5.94 -4.80
CA GLU A 95 3.04 6.35 -5.84
C GLU A 95 2.41 7.37 -6.78
N GLU A 96 3.06 8.54 -6.94
CA GLU A 96 2.68 9.54 -7.95
C GLU A 96 3.29 9.16 -9.30
N VAL A 97 2.47 8.55 -10.17
CA VAL A 97 2.86 8.15 -11.52
C VAL A 97 2.60 9.29 -12.51
N ARG A 98 3.68 9.91 -13.04
CA ARG A 98 3.57 11.03 -14.00
C ARG A 98 3.50 10.57 -15.44
N ARG A 99 3.92 9.36 -15.76
CA ARG A 99 3.92 8.80 -17.11
C ARG A 99 3.51 7.33 -17.08
N HIS A 100 2.55 6.97 -17.91
CA HIS A 100 2.08 5.60 -18.06
C HIS A 100 2.59 5.01 -19.37
N LEU A 101 2.75 3.68 -19.40
CA LEU A 101 3.21 2.94 -20.59
C LEU A 101 2.15 2.91 -21.71
N SER A 102 0.86 3.06 -21.36
CA SER A 102 -0.26 3.08 -22.30
C SER A 102 -1.39 3.95 -21.78
N THR A 103 -2.28 4.35 -22.69
CA THR A 103 -3.51 5.07 -22.38
C THR A 103 -4.43 4.25 -21.45
N ASP A 104 -4.54 2.94 -21.68
CA ASP A 104 -5.34 2.06 -20.83
C ASP A 104 -4.81 2.00 -19.40
N ALA A 105 -3.49 1.91 -19.24
CA ALA A 105 -2.86 1.96 -17.91
C ALA A 105 -3.13 3.32 -17.22
N ALA A 106 -3.08 4.42 -17.96
CA ALA A 106 -3.41 5.75 -17.44
C ALA A 106 -4.86 5.84 -16.97
N HIS A 107 -5.81 5.34 -17.78
CA HIS A 107 -7.23 5.33 -17.43
C HIS A 107 -7.52 4.48 -16.18
N VAL A 108 -6.92 3.30 -16.09
CA VAL A 108 -7.09 2.41 -14.94
C VAL A 108 -6.51 3.05 -13.68
N HIS A 109 -5.28 3.56 -13.74
CA HIS A 109 -4.63 4.22 -12.62
C HIS A 109 -5.41 5.47 -12.18
N GLY A 110 -5.82 6.33 -13.15
CA GLY A 110 -6.62 7.53 -12.87
C GLY A 110 -7.96 7.19 -12.20
N GLY A 111 -8.63 6.12 -12.62
CA GLY A 111 -9.87 5.65 -12.00
C GLY A 111 -9.67 5.15 -10.57
N LEU A 112 -8.60 4.38 -10.31
CA LEU A 112 -8.27 3.94 -8.94
C LEU A 112 -7.89 5.13 -8.06
N LEU A 113 -7.11 6.07 -8.58
CA LEU A 113 -6.72 7.29 -7.85
C LEU A 113 -7.93 8.16 -7.51
N ALA A 114 -8.84 8.39 -8.46
CA ALA A 114 -10.07 9.14 -8.21
C ALA A 114 -10.95 8.47 -7.15
N MET A 115 -11.06 7.14 -7.19
CA MET A 115 -11.81 6.37 -6.19
C MET A 115 -11.15 6.47 -4.80
N LEU A 116 -9.82 6.34 -4.73
CA LEU A 116 -9.06 6.46 -3.49
C LEU A 116 -9.24 7.85 -2.86
N THR A 117 -9.02 8.90 -3.63
CA THR A 117 -9.08 10.27 -3.10
C THR A 117 -10.50 10.64 -2.65
N ALA A 118 -11.53 10.26 -3.42
CA ALA A 118 -12.92 10.45 -3.01
C ALA A 118 -13.25 9.69 -1.71
N TRP A 119 -12.79 8.45 -1.59
CA TRP A 119 -12.96 7.62 -0.40
C TRP A 119 -12.27 8.23 0.84
N CYS A 120 -11.07 8.81 0.65
CA CYS A 120 -10.34 9.52 1.71
C CYS A 120 -11.09 10.78 2.17
N GLU A 121 -11.61 11.59 1.22
CA GLU A 121 -12.40 12.79 1.53
C GLU A 121 -13.66 12.43 2.35
N GLU A 122 -14.41 11.40 1.94
CA GLU A 122 -15.60 10.91 2.66
C GLU A 122 -15.30 10.56 4.13
N ARG A 123 -14.05 10.15 4.44
CA ARG A 123 -13.63 9.70 5.77
C ARG A 123 -12.71 10.67 6.50
N SER A 124 -12.44 11.83 5.89
CA SER A 124 -11.48 12.83 6.44
C SER A 124 -10.09 12.22 6.70
N ILE A 125 -9.64 11.32 5.83
CA ILE A 125 -8.31 10.71 5.88
C ILE A 125 -7.37 11.52 5.00
N ALA A 126 -6.22 11.94 5.54
CA ALA A 126 -5.19 12.63 4.78
C ALA A 126 -4.58 11.69 3.72
N TYR A 127 -4.29 12.21 2.53
CA TYR A 127 -3.65 11.42 1.49
C TYR A 127 -2.61 12.23 0.72
N GLN A 128 -1.58 11.53 0.19
CA GLN A 128 -0.53 12.18 -0.58
C GLN A 128 0.12 11.24 -1.58
N GLY A 129 0.26 11.73 -2.83
CA GLY A 129 1.14 11.12 -3.82
C GLY A 129 2.61 11.39 -3.53
N VAL A 130 3.45 10.39 -3.72
CA VAL A 130 4.90 10.46 -3.53
C VAL A 130 5.59 10.16 -4.85
N PRO A 131 6.44 11.09 -5.38
CA PRO A 131 7.13 10.85 -6.63
C PRO A 131 8.03 9.61 -6.58
N VAL A 132 7.97 8.76 -7.61
CA VAL A 132 8.77 7.52 -7.76
C VAL A 132 10.26 7.74 -7.46
N GLY A 133 10.86 8.80 -8.01
CA GLY A 133 12.27 9.12 -7.80
C GLY A 133 12.60 9.45 -6.34
N THR A 134 11.65 9.98 -5.59
CA THR A 134 11.80 10.27 -4.15
C THR A 134 11.82 8.96 -3.36
N ILE A 135 10.86 8.08 -3.61
CA ILE A 135 10.78 6.75 -2.98
C ILE A 135 12.07 5.96 -3.24
N LYS A 136 12.46 5.84 -4.52
CA LYS A 136 13.66 5.10 -4.93
C LYS A 136 14.93 5.65 -4.29
N ARG A 137 15.10 6.99 -4.28
CA ARG A 137 16.27 7.62 -3.64
C ARG A 137 16.31 7.35 -2.15
N HIS A 138 15.17 7.37 -1.48
CA HIS A 138 15.11 7.09 -0.05
C HIS A 138 15.53 5.66 0.29
N ILE A 139 15.06 4.68 -0.49
CA ILE A 139 15.30 3.26 -0.22
C ILE A 139 16.70 2.80 -0.69
N THR A 140 17.17 3.29 -1.84
CA THR A 140 18.40 2.77 -2.49
C THR A 140 19.56 3.79 -2.53
N GLY A 141 19.33 5.02 -2.11
CA GLY A 141 20.27 6.14 -2.27
C GLY A 141 20.28 6.77 -3.66
N LYS A 142 19.61 6.16 -4.67
CA LYS A 142 19.57 6.64 -6.06
C LYS A 142 18.15 6.68 -6.60
N GLY A 143 17.75 7.79 -7.22
CA GLY A 143 16.38 7.99 -7.73
C GLY A 143 16.06 7.25 -9.04
N ASN A 144 17.08 6.84 -9.80
CA ASN A 144 16.93 6.13 -11.07
C ASN A 144 17.52 4.72 -10.96
N VAL A 145 16.76 3.80 -10.39
CA VAL A 145 17.10 2.39 -10.26
C VAL A 145 15.99 1.51 -10.83
N ASN A 146 16.35 0.29 -11.22
CA ASN A 146 15.37 -0.70 -11.68
C ASN A 146 14.62 -1.34 -10.50
N LYS A 147 13.57 -2.11 -10.81
CA LYS A 147 12.74 -2.80 -9.80
C LYS A 147 13.55 -3.79 -8.94
N ALA A 148 14.47 -4.52 -9.55
CA ALA A 148 15.31 -5.48 -8.81
C ALA A 148 16.10 -4.81 -7.68
N ALA A 149 16.65 -3.61 -7.93
CA ALA A 149 17.40 -2.86 -6.91
C ALA A 149 16.49 -2.41 -5.76
N VAL A 150 15.22 -2.08 -6.01
CA VAL A 150 14.24 -1.76 -4.95
C VAL A 150 13.97 -2.99 -4.10
N ILE A 151 13.67 -4.14 -4.73
CA ILE A 151 13.41 -5.40 -4.02
C ILE A 151 14.61 -5.78 -3.14
N GLU A 152 15.83 -5.72 -3.66
CA GLU A 152 17.04 -6.01 -2.90
C GLU A 152 17.25 -5.05 -1.72
N ALA A 153 16.98 -3.75 -1.91
CA ALA A 153 17.08 -2.77 -0.84
C ALA A 153 16.04 -3.00 0.27
N ILE A 154 14.83 -3.44 -0.09
CA ILE A 154 13.77 -3.83 0.86
C ILE A 154 14.16 -5.11 1.60
N ARG A 155 14.72 -6.11 0.91
CA ARG A 155 15.23 -7.34 1.53
C ARG A 155 16.39 -7.07 2.48
N ALA A 156 17.32 -6.19 2.12
CA ALA A 156 18.43 -5.77 2.98
C ALA A 156 17.97 -5.10 4.27
N ARG A 157 16.75 -4.56 4.30
CA ARG A 157 16.11 -3.98 5.50
C ARG A 157 15.33 -5.01 6.33
N GLY A 158 15.34 -6.28 5.94
CA GLY A 158 14.72 -7.38 6.68
C GLY A 158 13.29 -7.72 6.27
N TYR A 159 12.78 -7.16 5.17
CA TYR A 159 11.46 -7.48 4.63
C TYR A 159 11.56 -8.53 3.53
N SER A 160 10.49 -9.29 3.29
CA SER A 160 10.46 -10.38 2.30
C SER A 160 9.28 -10.22 1.33
N PRO A 161 9.29 -9.18 0.46
CA PRO A 161 8.20 -8.98 -0.48
C PRO A 161 8.09 -10.15 -1.46
N LYS A 162 6.86 -10.56 -1.78
CA LYS A 162 6.55 -11.66 -2.71
C LYS A 162 6.71 -11.23 -4.18
N ASP A 163 6.44 -9.95 -4.46
CA ASP A 163 6.53 -9.38 -5.80
C ASP A 163 6.98 -7.89 -5.74
N ASP A 164 7.05 -7.26 -6.91
CA ASP A 164 7.47 -5.88 -7.07
C ASP A 164 6.45 -4.87 -6.53
N ASN A 165 5.15 -5.15 -6.67
CA ASN A 165 4.10 -4.25 -6.18
C ASN A 165 4.14 -4.18 -4.63
N GLU A 166 4.32 -5.32 -3.97
CA GLU A 166 4.49 -5.37 -2.51
C GLU A 166 5.76 -4.64 -2.07
N ALA A 167 6.87 -4.82 -2.80
CA ALA A 167 8.12 -4.12 -2.50
C ALA A 167 7.99 -2.60 -2.65
N ASP A 168 7.30 -2.13 -3.70
CA ASP A 168 7.06 -0.71 -3.93
C ASP A 168 6.15 -0.12 -2.83
N ALA A 169 5.12 -0.84 -2.39
CA ALA A 169 4.28 -0.41 -1.28
C ALA A 169 5.04 -0.33 0.06
N ILE A 170 5.90 -1.31 0.38
CA ILE A 170 6.77 -1.25 1.56
C ILE A 170 7.73 -0.05 1.46
N ALA A 171 8.27 0.22 0.27
CA ALA A 171 9.15 1.36 0.04
C ALA A 171 8.46 2.70 0.32
N ILE A 172 7.21 2.86 -0.13
CA ILE A 172 6.37 4.05 0.14
C ILE A 172 6.14 4.20 1.64
N LEU A 173 5.78 3.09 2.32
CA LEU A 173 5.51 3.10 3.75
C LEU A 173 6.75 3.51 4.56
N LEU A 174 7.91 2.91 4.28
CA LEU A 174 9.16 3.25 4.95
C LEU A 174 9.52 4.73 4.75
N TRP A 175 9.37 5.24 3.51
CA TRP A 175 9.55 6.66 3.24
C TRP A 175 8.62 7.52 4.13
N ALA A 176 7.33 7.18 4.21
CA ALA A 176 6.36 7.93 4.99
C ALA A 176 6.70 7.94 6.49
N LEU A 177 7.04 6.78 7.05
CA LEU A 177 7.39 6.64 8.47
C LEU A 177 8.69 7.34 8.83
N GLU A 178 9.73 7.22 8.00
CA GLU A 178 11.06 7.75 8.29
C GLU A 178 11.18 9.27 8.02
N THR A 179 10.43 9.81 7.05
CA THR A 179 10.52 11.23 6.68
C THR A 179 9.51 12.13 7.35
N ARG A 180 8.35 11.60 7.73
CA ARG A 180 7.26 12.39 8.30
C ARG A 180 6.97 12.06 9.78
N GLY A 181 7.75 11.14 10.36
CA GLY A 181 7.66 10.81 11.78
C GLY A 181 6.29 10.25 12.17
N GLY A 182 5.67 9.45 11.28
CA GLY A 182 4.27 9.00 11.42
C GLY A 182 3.39 10.18 11.86
N VAL A 183 2.56 10.70 11.00
CA VAL A 183 1.61 11.82 11.19
C VAL A 183 1.66 12.51 12.56
N ARG A 184 2.25 13.73 12.62
CA ARG A 184 2.16 14.61 13.81
C ARG A 184 0.75 15.04 14.04
#